data_438e2f74da97461e66dc81d268fc3643
#
_entry.id   438e2f74da97461e66dc81d268fc3643
#
_cell.length_a   1.000
_cell.length_b   1.000
_cell.length_c   1.000
_cell.angle_alpha   90.00
_cell.angle_beta   90.00
_cell.angle_gamma   90.00
#
_symmetry.space_group_name_H-M   'P 1'
#
loop_
_entity.id
_entity.type
_entity.pdbx_description
1 polymer ?
#
loop_
_entity_poly.entity_id
_entity_poly.type
_entity_poly.pdbx_seq_one_letter_code
_entity_poly.pdbx_strand_id
1 'polypeptide(L)' 'MDRKKMVSSLVEYYTNGNKSQFAKMLGITPQTINTWISRNTFNAELIYAKCEGVSANWLLTGCGSMINEQEREVN' A
#
# COMPACT_ATOMS: atom_id res chain seq x y z
N MET A 1 -13.25 2.77 2.09
CA MET A 1 -12.16 2.79 3.05
C MET A 1 -11.34 4.06 2.88
N ASP A 2 -10.96 4.70 3.97
CA ASP A 2 -10.16 5.91 3.89
C ASP A 2 -8.77 5.60 3.38
N ARG A 3 -8.20 6.54 2.64
CA ARG A 3 -6.87 6.32 2.11
C ARG A 3 -5.82 6.19 3.19
N LYS A 4 -5.97 6.93 4.29
CA LYS A 4 -5.02 6.79 5.39
C LYS A 4 -5.08 5.39 6.00
N LYS A 5 -6.26 4.79 6.05
CA LYS A 5 -6.39 3.44 6.54
C LYS A 5 -5.80 2.45 5.56
N MET A 6 -5.91 2.74 4.26
CA MET A 6 -5.31 1.90 3.25
C MET A 6 -3.79 1.90 3.39
N VAL A 7 -3.20 3.07 3.64
CA VAL A 7 -1.75 3.16 3.84
C VAL A 7 -1.35 2.34 5.05
N SER A 8 -2.09 2.47 6.14
CA SER A 8 -1.78 1.71 7.35
C SER A 8 -1.89 0.21 7.10
N SER A 9 -2.88 -0.21 6.35
CA SER A 9 -3.04 -1.62 6.02
C SER A 9 -1.87 -2.14 5.19
N LEU A 10 -1.39 -1.34 4.25
CA LEU A 10 -0.26 -1.74 3.44
C LEU A 10 1.00 -1.83 4.27
N VAL A 11 1.22 -0.87 5.15
CA VAL A 11 2.39 -0.89 6.02
C VAL A 11 2.36 -2.14 6.89
N GLU A 12 1.20 -2.46 7.42
CA GLU A 12 1.06 -3.63 8.27
C GLU A 12 1.31 -4.92 7.49
N TYR A 13 0.76 -5.01 6.30
CA TYR A 13 0.87 -6.22 5.50
C TYR A 13 2.30 -6.46 5.00
N TYR A 14 2.93 -5.43 4.47
CA TYR A 14 4.23 -5.61 3.83
C TYR A 14 5.41 -5.50 4.79
N THR A 15 5.29 -4.71 5.83
CA THR A 15 6.42 -4.49 6.72
C THR A 15 6.05 -4.60 8.20
N ASN A 16 4.92 -5.27 8.48
CA ASN A 16 4.55 -5.55 9.85
C ASN A 16 4.40 -4.31 10.71
N GLY A 17 3.93 -3.23 10.11
CA GLY A 17 3.70 -1.98 10.83
C GLY A 17 4.89 -1.05 10.88
N ASN A 18 5.97 -1.38 10.19
CA ASN A 18 7.18 -0.57 10.21
C ASN A 18 7.17 0.43 9.06
N LYS A 19 6.83 1.68 9.37
CA LYS A 19 6.73 2.71 8.34
C LYS A 19 8.06 3.00 7.68
N SER A 20 9.15 2.95 8.43
CA SER A 20 10.47 3.20 7.87
C SER A 20 10.84 2.18 6.83
N GLN A 21 10.55 0.92 7.11
CA GLN A 21 10.81 -0.14 6.16
C GLN A 21 9.93 -0.02 4.92
N PHE A 22 8.68 0.34 5.13
CA PHE A 22 7.76 0.49 4.01
C PHE A 22 8.21 1.63 3.11
N ALA A 23 8.63 2.75 3.72
CA ALA A 23 9.13 3.88 2.94
C ALA A 23 10.36 3.48 2.13
N LYS A 24 11.25 2.72 2.76
CA LYS A 24 12.44 2.25 2.09
C LYS A 24 12.09 1.36 0.90
N MET A 25 11.10 0.51 1.09
CA MET A 25 10.63 -0.37 0.05
C MET A 25 10.12 0.41 -1.16
N LEU A 26 9.47 1.53 -0.90
CA LEU A 26 8.94 2.38 -1.95
C LEU A 26 9.95 3.37 -2.50
N GLY A 27 11.08 3.53 -1.84
CA GLY A 27 12.07 4.51 -2.27
C GLY A 27 11.74 5.93 -1.86
N ILE A 28 10.98 6.08 -0.78
CA ILE A 28 10.60 7.40 -0.27
C ILE A 28 10.99 7.48 1.20
N THR A 29 10.70 8.62 1.83
CA THR A 29 11.05 8.80 3.24
C THR A 29 9.87 8.47 4.14
N PRO A 30 10.12 8.10 5.41
CA PRO A 30 9.02 7.88 6.34
C PRO A 30 8.16 9.11 6.50
N GLN A 31 8.74 10.28 6.34
CA GLN A 31 8.01 11.53 6.41
C GLN A 31 6.94 11.59 5.33
N THR A 32 7.24 11.09 4.14
CA THR A 32 6.27 11.04 3.06
C THR A 32 5.08 10.16 3.45
N ILE A 33 5.36 9.03 4.10
CA ILE A 33 4.29 8.15 4.56
C ILE A 33 3.40 8.89 5.55
N ASN A 34 3.99 9.60 6.49
CA ASN A 34 3.22 10.37 7.45
C ASN A 34 2.39 11.46 6.79
N THR A 35 2.93 12.09 5.76
CA THR A 35 2.22 13.09 5.01
C THR A 35 1.01 12.48 4.31
N TRP A 36 1.19 11.30 3.73
CA TRP A 36 0.08 10.60 3.09
C TRP A 36 -1.05 10.35 4.10
N ILE A 37 -0.70 9.86 5.28
CA ILE A 37 -1.69 9.58 6.30
C ILE A 37 -2.38 10.86 6.73
N SER A 38 -1.59 11.90 6.95
CA SER A 38 -2.12 13.17 7.41
C SER A 38 -3.06 13.81 6.39
N ARG A 39 -2.76 13.65 5.12
CA ARG A 39 -3.57 14.24 4.05
C ARG A 39 -4.61 13.28 3.48
N ASN A 40 -4.66 12.09 4.02
CA ASN A 40 -5.61 11.07 3.57
C ASN A 40 -5.43 10.79 2.07
N THR A 41 -4.19 10.56 1.68
CA THR A 41 -3.86 10.32 0.28
C THR A 41 -2.71 9.34 0.18
N PHE A 42 -2.36 8.93 -1.03
CA PHE A 42 -1.16 8.16 -1.32
C PHE A 42 -0.94 8.14 -2.83
N ASN A 43 0.24 7.70 -3.22
CA ASN A 43 0.58 7.60 -4.64
C ASN A 43 0.32 6.16 -5.09
N ALA A 44 -0.83 5.93 -5.70
CA ALA A 44 -1.24 4.58 -6.10
C ALA A 44 -0.28 3.97 -7.10
N GLU A 45 0.21 4.77 -8.02
CA GLU A 45 1.10 4.30 -9.05
C GLU A 45 2.40 3.76 -8.46
N LEU A 46 2.95 4.50 -7.51
CA LEU A 46 4.18 4.10 -6.86
C LEU A 46 3.96 2.82 -6.06
N ILE A 47 2.86 2.76 -5.33
CA ILE A 47 2.55 1.59 -4.53
C ILE A 47 2.37 0.37 -5.42
N TYR A 48 1.66 0.54 -6.51
CA TYR A 48 1.42 -0.58 -7.43
C TYR A 48 2.73 -1.09 -8.02
N ALA A 49 3.64 -0.18 -8.31
CA ALA A 49 4.92 -0.54 -8.90
C ALA A 49 5.85 -1.26 -7.93
N LYS A 50 5.77 -0.90 -6.65
CA LYS A 50 6.72 -1.41 -5.67
C LYS A 50 6.17 -2.50 -4.76
N CYS A 51 4.86 -2.55 -4.60
CA CYS A 51 4.24 -3.55 -3.72
C CYS A 51 3.77 -4.72 -4.55
N GLU A 52 4.48 -5.81 -4.43
CA GLU A 52 4.18 -6.98 -5.23
C GLU A 52 2.87 -7.61 -4.80
N GLY A 53 2.00 -7.87 -5.77
CA GLY A 53 0.75 -8.56 -5.47
C GLY A 53 -0.39 -7.67 -5.02
N VAL A 54 -0.17 -6.37 -4.92
CA VAL A 54 -1.25 -5.48 -4.49
C VAL A 54 -2.26 -5.32 -5.63
N SER A 55 -3.52 -5.22 -5.28
CA SER A 55 -4.58 -5.10 -6.28
C SER A 55 -4.73 -3.65 -6.72
N ALA A 56 -4.63 -3.44 -8.03
CA ALA A 56 -4.82 -2.10 -8.59
C ALA A 56 -6.23 -1.61 -8.33
N ASN A 57 -7.20 -2.52 -8.44
CA ASN A 57 -8.59 -2.15 -8.20
C ASN A 57 -8.78 -1.65 -6.78
N TRP A 58 -8.17 -2.33 -5.82
CA TRP A 58 -8.26 -1.93 -4.43
C TRP A 58 -7.63 -0.55 -4.23
N LEU A 59 -6.50 -0.31 -4.88
CA LEU A 59 -5.82 0.99 -4.75
C LEU A 59 -6.67 2.13 -5.30
N LEU A 60 -7.44 1.85 -6.33
CA LEU A 60 -8.22 2.89 -6.97
C LEU A 60 -9.57 3.10 -6.31
N THR A 61 -10.17 2.06 -5.78
CA THR A 61 -11.53 2.13 -5.28
C THR A 61 -11.65 1.95 -3.77
N GLY A 62 -10.66 1.32 -3.16
CA GLY A 62 -10.75 0.99 -1.75
C GLY A 62 -11.66 -0.18 -1.47
N CYS A 63 -12.09 -0.88 -2.51
CA CYS A 63 -13.01 -2.00 -2.36
C CYS A 63 -12.36 -3.28 -2.84
N GLY A 64 -12.80 -4.40 -2.29
CA GLY A 64 -12.28 -5.69 -2.67
C GLY A 64 -11.08 -6.06 -1.83
N SER A 65 -10.33 -7.03 -2.32
CA SER A 65 -9.14 -7.51 -1.62
C SER A 65 -7.94 -6.62 -1.89
N MET A 66 -7.19 -6.33 -0.85
CA MET A 66 -5.98 -5.55 -0.98
C MET A 66 -4.94 -6.28 -1.81
N ILE A 67 -4.86 -7.57 -1.66
CA ILE A 67 -3.87 -8.40 -2.33
C ILE A 67 -4.55 -9.21 -3.42
N ASN A 68 -3.87 -9.28 -4.55
CA ASN A 68 -4.39 -9.99 -5.70
C ASN A 68 -4.08 -11.46 -5.55
N GLU A 69 -5.00 -12.20 -4.96
CA GLU A 69 -4.73 -13.58 -4.64
C GLU A 69 -4.88 -14.55 -5.79
N GLN A 70 -5.49 -14.11 -6.85
CA GLN A 70 -5.71 -14.99 -7.94
C GLN A 70 -4.47 -15.49 -8.59
N GLU A 71 -3.41 -14.74 -8.46
CA GLU A 71 -2.19 -15.13 -9.09
C GLU A 71 -1.62 -16.39 -8.54
N ARG A 72 -1.97 -16.73 -7.33
CA ARG A 72 -1.43 -17.92 -6.74
C ARG A 72 -2.08 -19.16 -7.21
N GLU A 73 -3.19 -19.01 -7.82
CA GLU A 73 -3.93 -20.17 -8.24
C GLU A 73 -3.43 -20.76 -9.49
N VAL A 74 -2.59 -20.08 -10.14
CA VAL A 74 -2.19 -20.49 -11.43
C VAL A 74 -1.44 -21.76 -11.49
N ASN A 75 -0.91 -22.17 -10.43
CA ASN A 75 -0.14 -23.38 -10.51
C ASN A 75 -0.93 -24.61 -10.65
#